data_79287657fc5f7bfd526538d0d1bfbb9e
#
_entry.id   79287657fc5f7bfd526538d0d1bfbb9e
#
_cell.length_a   1.000
_cell.length_b   1.000
_cell.length_c   1.000
_cell.angle_alpha   90.00
_cell.angle_beta   90.00
_cell.angle_gamma   90.00
#
_symmetry.space_group_name_H-M   'P 1'
#
loop_
_entity.id
_entity.type
_entity.pdbx_description
1 polymer ?
#
loop_
_entity_poly.entity_id
_entity_poly.type
_entity_poly.pdbx_seq_one_letter_code
_entity_poly.pdbx_strand_id
1 'polypeptide(L)'
;MRTPLLVGVDVHQQQNVMSFLDSQGQAPRGGLTVANNRPGSEAFVAALTQVLASGDFDGIRVAAEATGWYWFHFFQLLSEHPALAAWPVELYPFNPRLTARYKESMGDLDKTDALDAMVAADWLRTRRSLPASFTWDAGYLPLRFLTRYRYHVVHNLAREKAYCLAMLYLKASEYIQADKQPFSNLFGAASRAVLQEFASLDQVAALPFADLVEFIDAKGKRRFPDPTDNARKLCQVAQDSYRLPAALQAPIQLVLALSLQQITALEAQEKRLNTAIAERMAAIPQTLDTIPGFGPVFAAGIIAEIGDLARFDADEAKIAKYAGFHWRRHQSAAFEAEDTYLSRAGNPYLRYYFCEAANAVRMHDLAYAAFYTKKCREVRKHAHKRAIVLTARKLVRLVVRLLTSRQPYQPRRSATA
;
A
#
# COMPACT_ATOMS: atom_id res chain seq x y z
N MET A 1 -4.37 -34.97 -26.09
CA MET A 1 -3.48 -34.33 -25.09
C MET A 1 -4.27 -34.18 -23.82
N ARG A 2 -3.75 -34.66 -22.71
CA ARG A 2 -4.33 -34.40 -21.40
C ARG A 2 -4.32 -32.89 -21.15
N THR A 3 -5.32 -32.40 -20.44
CA THR A 3 -5.48 -30.97 -20.13
C THR A 3 -5.87 -30.82 -18.67
N PRO A 4 -5.57 -29.69 -18.03
CA PRO A 4 -5.94 -29.50 -16.64
C PRO A 4 -7.46 -29.38 -16.46
N LEU A 5 -7.95 -29.90 -15.34
CA LEU A 5 -9.30 -29.61 -14.87
C LEU A 5 -9.36 -28.15 -14.41
N LEU A 6 -10.35 -27.42 -14.87
CA LEU A 6 -10.57 -26.01 -14.56
C LEU A 6 -11.66 -25.86 -13.52
N VAL A 7 -11.36 -25.21 -12.41
CA VAL A 7 -12.32 -25.01 -11.32
C VAL A 7 -12.42 -23.50 -11.05
N GLY A 8 -13.62 -22.97 -11.18
CA GLY A 8 -13.94 -21.63 -10.71
C GLY A 8 -14.63 -21.70 -9.36
N VAL A 9 -14.29 -20.77 -8.49
CA VAL A 9 -14.82 -20.70 -7.13
C VAL A 9 -15.30 -19.28 -6.85
N ASP A 10 -16.58 -19.18 -6.53
CA ASP A 10 -17.11 -17.98 -5.89
C ASP A 10 -17.00 -18.14 -4.37
N VAL A 11 -16.20 -17.26 -3.77
CA VAL A 11 -15.76 -17.38 -2.37
C VAL A 11 -16.51 -16.41 -1.49
N HIS A 12 -17.27 -16.92 -0.54
CA HIS A 12 -17.93 -16.16 0.51
C HIS A 12 -17.38 -16.49 1.90
N GLN A 13 -17.73 -15.68 2.88
CA GLN A 13 -17.32 -15.91 4.27
C GLN A 13 -17.77 -17.27 4.81
N GLN A 14 -18.97 -17.71 4.47
CA GLN A 14 -19.58 -18.92 5.02
C GLN A 14 -19.50 -20.14 4.10
N GLN A 15 -19.46 -19.91 2.79
CA GLN A 15 -19.50 -20.98 1.80
C GLN A 15 -18.67 -20.65 0.58
N ASN A 16 -18.26 -21.68 -0.14
CA ASN A 16 -17.64 -21.61 -1.46
C ASN A 16 -18.52 -22.33 -2.45
N VAL A 17 -18.81 -21.69 -3.57
CA VAL A 17 -19.56 -22.28 -4.70
C VAL A 17 -18.60 -22.58 -5.83
N MET A 18 -18.57 -23.81 -6.31
CA MET A 18 -17.61 -24.28 -7.31
C MET A 18 -18.29 -24.71 -8.60
N SER A 19 -17.64 -24.40 -9.71
CA SER A 19 -17.95 -24.88 -11.05
C SER A 19 -16.76 -25.59 -11.66
N PHE A 20 -16.99 -26.69 -12.38
CA PHE A 20 -15.93 -27.52 -12.98
C PHE A 20 -16.09 -27.49 -14.50
N LEU A 21 -15.00 -27.22 -15.21
CA LEU A 21 -14.97 -27.27 -16.68
C LEU A 21 -13.75 -28.05 -17.16
N ASP A 22 -13.92 -28.74 -18.28
CA ASP A 22 -12.80 -29.26 -19.06
C ASP A 22 -12.28 -28.20 -20.08
N SER A 23 -11.30 -28.55 -20.89
CA SER A 23 -10.74 -27.70 -21.93
C SER A 23 -11.73 -27.34 -23.05
N GLN A 24 -12.78 -28.12 -23.21
CA GLN A 24 -13.85 -27.89 -24.20
C GLN A 24 -15.03 -27.07 -23.64
N GLY A 25 -14.98 -26.75 -22.34
CA GLY A 25 -16.04 -26.03 -21.64
C GLY A 25 -17.20 -26.92 -21.21
N GLN A 26 -17.01 -28.25 -21.25
CA GLN A 26 -17.98 -29.18 -20.71
C GLN A 26 -17.79 -29.36 -19.20
N ALA A 27 -18.88 -29.60 -18.50
CA ALA A 27 -18.86 -29.83 -17.05
C ALA A 27 -18.69 -31.31 -16.75
N PRO A 28 -17.51 -31.81 -16.37
CA PRO A 28 -17.31 -33.20 -16.01
C PRO A 28 -18.05 -33.58 -14.73
N ARG A 29 -18.49 -32.60 -13.98
CA ARG A 29 -19.29 -32.71 -12.77
C ARG A 29 -20.20 -31.49 -12.64
N GLY A 30 -21.37 -31.64 -12.05
CA GLY A 30 -22.24 -30.53 -11.63
C GLY A 30 -21.62 -29.65 -10.57
N GLY A 31 -22.14 -28.44 -10.38
CA GLY A 31 -21.68 -27.49 -9.36
C GLY A 31 -21.65 -28.09 -7.96
N LEU A 32 -20.79 -27.59 -7.12
CA LEU A 32 -20.63 -28.01 -5.73
C LEU A 32 -20.63 -26.78 -4.81
N THR A 33 -21.39 -26.86 -3.72
CA THR A 33 -21.33 -25.86 -2.64
C THR A 33 -20.85 -26.52 -1.37
N VAL A 34 -19.85 -25.94 -0.73
CA VAL A 34 -19.28 -26.40 0.55
C VAL A 34 -19.14 -25.26 1.53
N ALA A 35 -19.15 -25.55 2.82
CA ALA A 35 -18.82 -24.54 3.82
C ALA A 35 -17.38 -24.02 3.64
N ASN A 36 -17.16 -22.72 3.84
CA ASN A 36 -15.81 -22.14 3.81
C ASN A 36 -15.10 -22.37 5.14
N ASN A 37 -14.76 -23.62 5.40
CA ASN A 37 -14.04 -24.10 6.57
C ASN A 37 -13.25 -25.35 6.21
N ARG A 38 -12.47 -25.90 7.16
CA ARG A 38 -11.63 -27.08 6.90
C ARG A 38 -12.45 -28.31 6.45
N PRO A 39 -13.53 -28.73 7.14
CA PRO A 39 -14.34 -29.86 6.67
C PRO A 39 -14.92 -29.65 5.27
N GLY A 40 -15.39 -28.45 4.93
CA GLY A 40 -15.89 -28.15 3.59
C GLY A 40 -14.79 -28.18 2.53
N SER A 41 -13.59 -27.70 2.85
CA SER A 41 -12.43 -27.81 1.96
C SER A 41 -11.98 -29.26 1.74
N GLU A 42 -12.01 -30.09 2.78
CA GLU A 42 -11.76 -31.55 2.67
C GLU A 42 -12.83 -32.26 1.80
N ALA A 43 -14.10 -31.90 1.96
CA ALA A 43 -15.17 -32.41 1.10
C ALA A 43 -14.96 -32.00 -0.37
N PHE A 44 -14.51 -30.78 -0.63
CA PHE A 44 -14.12 -30.34 -1.97
C PHE A 44 -12.96 -31.18 -2.53
N VAL A 45 -11.89 -31.39 -1.75
CA VAL A 45 -10.75 -32.23 -2.18
C VAL A 45 -11.17 -33.63 -2.51
N ALA A 46 -12.04 -34.25 -1.69
CA ALA A 46 -12.61 -35.60 -1.97
C ALA A 46 -13.39 -35.60 -3.29
N ALA A 47 -14.22 -34.60 -3.53
CA ALA A 47 -14.97 -34.47 -4.78
C ALA A 47 -14.04 -34.22 -5.98
N LEU A 48 -12.98 -33.42 -5.81
CA LEU A 48 -12.01 -33.11 -6.84
C LEU A 48 -11.22 -34.36 -7.24
N THR A 49 -10.75 -35.15 -6.27
CA THR A 49 -10.02 -36.40 -6.54
C THR A 49 -10.88 -37.44 -7.26
N GLN A 50 -12.19 -37.51 -7.00
CA GLN A 50 -13.10 -38.36 -7.76
C GLN A 50 -13.20 -37.97 -9.24
N VAL A 51 -13.29 -36.64 -9.52
CA VAL A 51 -13.33 -36.15 -10.91
C VAL A 51 -12.00 -36.45 -11.62
N LEU A 52 -10.88 -36.23 -10.94
CA LEU A 52 -9.55 -36.50 -11.50
C LEU A 52 -9.31 -37.96 -11.79
N ALA A 53 -9.81 -38.86 -10.93
CA ALA A 53 -9.68 -40.31 -11.12
C ALA A 53 -10.58 -40.87 -12.24
N SER A 54 -11.68 -40.20 -12.54
CA SER A 54 -12.65 -40.62 -13.59
C SER A 54 -12.38 -39.99 -14.95
N GLY A 55 -11.57 -38.90 -15.01
CA GLY A 55 -11.27 -38.14 -16.22
C GLY A 55 -9.81 -38.26 -16.67
N ASP A 56 -9.51 -37.76 -17.87
CA ASP A 56 -8.17 -37.76 -18.44
C ASP A 56 -7.51 -36.36 -18.24
N PHE A 57 -7.26 -36.02 -16.97
CA PHE A 57 -6.68 -34.74 -16.58
C PHE A 57 -5.20 -34.88 -16.21
N ASP A 58 -4.39 -33.85 -16.55
CA ASP A 58 -2.94 -33.78 -16.24
C ASP A 58 -2.60 -32.79 -15.11
N GLY A 59 -3.59 -32.08 -14.60
CA GLY A 59 -3.41 -31.10 -13.54
C GLY A 59 -4.72 -30.42 -13.15
N ILE A 60 -4.63 -29.45 -12.28
CA ILE A 60 -5.75 -28.69 -11.72
C ILE A 60 -5.46 -27.22 -11.78
N ARG A 61 -6.39 -26.42 -12.28
CA ARG A 61 -6.37 -24.97 -12.22
C ARG A 61 -7.58 -24.47 -11.47
N VAL A 62 -7.35 -23.80 -10.35
CA VAL A 62 -8.42 -23.25 -9.52
C VAL A 62 -8.35 -21.73 -9.58
N ALA A 63 -9.45 -21.08 -9.94
CA ALA A 63 -9.59 -19.63 -9.90
C ALA A 63 -10.63 -19.22 -8.87
N ALA A 64 -10.32 -18.21 -8.08
CA ALA A 64 -11.27 -17.59 -7.16
C ALA A 64 -11.15 -16.09 -7.18
N GLU A 65 -12.26 -15.39 -6.97
CA GLU A 65 -12.22 -13.95 -6.78
C GLU A 65 -11.60 -13.59 -5.43
N ALA A 66 -10.50 -12.81 -5.47
CA ALA A 66 -9.76 -12.44 -4.26
C ALA A 66 -10.43 -11.27 -3.52
N THR A 67 -11.68 -11.47 -3.09
CA THR A 67 -12.40 -10.53 -2.25
C THR A 67 -12.01 -10.74 -0.78
N GLY A 68 -11.40 -9.72 -0.16
CA GLY A 68 -10.89 -9.85 1.21
C GLY A 68 -9.81 -10.95 1.33
N TRP A 69 -9.92 -11.76 2.41
CA TRP A 69 -9.02 -12.87 2.71
C TRP A 69 -9.76 -14.22 2.77
N TYR A 70 -11.03 -14.29 2.37
CA TYR A 70 -11.85 -15.49 2.50
C TYR A 70 -11.35 -16.68 1.67
N TRP A 71 -10.65 -16.42 0.57
CA TRP A 71 -10.03 -17.41 -0.31
C TRP A 71 -8.73 -17.99 0.26
N PHE A 72 -8.07 -17.31 1.20
CA PHE A 72 -6.67 -17.58 1.56
C PHE A 72 -6.48 -18.97 2.17
N HIS A 73 -7.23 -19.32 3.21
CA HIS A 73 -7.11 -20.63 3.87
C HIS A 73 -7.49 -21.79 2.94
N PHE A 74 -8.48 -21.59 2.11
CA PHE A 74 -8.87 -22.56 1.09
C PHE A 74 -7.73 -22.82 0.10
N PHE A 75 -7.11 -21.78 -0.43
CA PHE A 75 -5.99 -21.93 -1.38
C PHE A 75 -4.74 -22.50 -0.70
N GLN A 76 -4.44 -22.12 0.54
CA GLN A 76 -3.34 -22.71 1.30
C GLN A 76 -3.56 -24.23 1.47
N LEU A 77 -4.74 -24.66 1.88
CA LEU A 77 -5.06 -26.08 2.02
C LEU A 77 -4.87 -26.83 0.68
N LEU A 78 -5.36 -26.28 -0.42
CA LEU A 78 -5.22 -26.93 -1.73
C LEU A 78 -3.75 -27.04 -2.18
N SER A 79 -2.93 -26.02 -1.89
CA SER A 79 -1.51 -26.01 -2.29
C SER A 79 -0.65 -27.06 -1.59
N GLU A 80 -1.07 -27.53 -0.42
CA GLU A 80 -0.30 -28.42 0.46
C GLU A 80 -0.99 -29.79 0.69
N HIS A 81 -2.17 -30.01 0.09
CA HIS A 81 -2.98 -31.18 0.42
C HIS A 81 -2.36 -32.48 -0.15
N PRO A 82 -2.07 -33.50 0.69
CA PRO A 82 -1.41 -34.72 0.26
C PRO A 82 -2.17 -35.50 -0.86
N ALA A 83 -3.50 -35.49 -0.81
CA ALA A 83 -4.33 -36.18 -1.81
C ALA A 83 -4.22 -35.54 -3.21
N LEU A 84 -3.70 -34.32 -3.34
CA LEU A 84 -3.50 -33.63 -4.62
C LEU A 84 -2.05 -33.69 -5.09
N ALA A 85 -1.13 -34.28 -4.34
CA ALA A 85 0.31 -34.31 -4.66
C ALA A 85 0.63 -35.01 -5.99
N ALA A 86 -0.26 -35.86 -6.51
CA ALA A 86 -0.07 -36.53 -7.80
C ALA A 86 -0.35 -35.64 -9.02
N TRP A 87 -0.97 -34.46 -8.81
CA TRP A 87 -1.33 -33.52 -9.89
C TRP A 87 -0.69 -32.15 -9.68
N PRO A 88 -0.20 -31.49 -10.73
CA PRO A 88 0.13 -30.08 -10.66
C PRO A 88 -1.10 -29.23 -10.28
N VAL A 89 -0.99 -28.48 -9.19
CA VAL A 89 -2.04 -27.57 -8.71
C VAL A 89 -1.64 -26.14 -8.95
N GLU A 90 -2.39 -25.45 -9.80
CA GLU A 90 -2.21 -24.02 -10.09
C GLU A 90 -3.39 -23.22 -9.53
N LEU A 91 -3.12 -22.24 -8.68
CA LEU A 91 -4.10 -21.45 -7.95
C LEU A 91 -4.07 -19.98 -8.39
N TYR A 92 -5.22 -19.41 -8.73
CA TYR A 92 -5.31 -18.07 -9.29
C TYR A 92 -6.29 -17.19 -8.49
N PRO A 93 -5.80 -16.41 -7.51
CA PRO A 93 -6.62 -15.41 -6.84
C PRO A 93 -6.80 -14.20 -7.77
N PHE A 94 -7.98 -14.05 -8.35
CA PHE A 94 -8.27 -13.00 -9.32
C PHE A 94 -8.62 -11.68 -8.67
N ASN A 95 -8.19 -10.60 -9.30
CA ASN A 95 -8.73 -9.29 -8.96
C ASN A 95 -10.20 -9.21 -9.43
N PRO A 96 -11.15 -8.81 -8.54
CA PRO A 96 -12.57 -8.68 -8.89
C PRO A 96 -12.87 -7.90 -10.17
N ARG A 97 -12.03 -6.92 -10.51
CA ARG A 97 -12.16 -6.16 -11.75
C ARG A 97 -11.90 -6.96 -13.03
N LEU A 98 -11.16 -8.07 -12.93
CA LEU A 98 -10.90 -8.92 -14.09
C LEU A 98 -12.10 -9.79 -14.40
N THR A 99 -12.69 -10.42 -13.37
CA THR A 99 -13.89 -11.25 -13.49
C THR A 99 -15.09 -10.40 -13.91
N ALA A 100 -15.30 -9.23 -13.30
CA ALA A 100 -16.36 -8.31 -13.69
C ALA A 100 -16.30 -7.92 -15.19
N ARG A 101 -15.11 -7.51 -15.68
CA ARG A 101 -14.95 -7.17 -17.11
C ARG A 101 -15.14 -8.35 -18.05
N TYR A 102 -14.75 -9.54 -17.60
CA TYR A 102 -14.96 -10.75 -18.38
C TYR A 102 -16.44 -11.10 -18.44
N LYS A 103 -17.15 -11.03 -17.33
CA LYS A 103 -18.60 -11.21 -17.25
C LYS A 103 -19.35 -10.20 -18.16
N GLU A 104 -18.98 -8.92 -18.14
CA GLU A 104 -19.51 -7.90 -19.04
C GLU A 104 -19.36 -8.29 -20.53
N SER A 105 -18.25 -8.96 -20.91
CA SER A 105 -18.02 -9.41 -22.28
C SER A 105 -18.86 -10.62 -22.72
N MET A 106 -19.48 -11.33 -21.78
CA MET A 106 -20.33 -12.48 -22.03
C MET A 106 -21.81 -12.11 -22.29
N GLY A 107 -22.15 -10.83 -22.15
CA GLY A 107 -23.51 -10.31 -22.32
C GLY A 107 -24.23 -10.06 -21.00
N ASP A 108 -25.54 -9.89 -21.08
CA ASP A 108 -26.40 -9.62 -19.91
C ASP A 108 -26.70 -10.94 -19.19
N LEU A 109 -25.87 -11.27 -18.22
CA LEU A 109 -25.97 -12.48 -17.44
C LEU A 109 -26.61 -12.20 -16.06
N ASP A 110 -27.43 -13.11 -15.59
CA ASP A 110 -27.96 -13.08 -14.23
C ASP A 110 -26.83 -13.03 -13.19
N LYS A 111 -27.14 -12.57 -12.00
CA LYS A 111 -26.21 -12.55 -10.88
C LYS A 111 -26.51 -13.71 -9.95
N THR A 112 -25.77 -14.81 -10.09
CA THR A 112 -25.83 -15.97 -9.19
C THR A 112 -24.42 -16.46 -8.87
N ASP A 113 -24.21 -16.99 -7.66
CA ASP A 113 -22.92 -17.51 -7.21
C ASP A 113 -22.41 -18.64 -8.11
N ALA A 114 -23.32 -19.49 -8.61
CA ALA A 114 -22.99 -20.56 -9.56
C ALA A 114 -22.47 -20.02 -10.89
N LEU A 115 -23.04 -18.92 -11.38
CA LEU A 115 -22.60 -18.27 -12.60
C LEU A 115 -21.25 -17.57 -12.40
N ASP A 116 -21.04 -16.91 -11.26
CA ASP A 116 -19.78 -16.25 -10.95
C ASP A 116 -18.64 -17.29 -10.82
N ALA A 117 -18.92 -18.46 -10.24
CA ALA A 117 -17.99 -19.60 -10.25
C ALA A 117 -17.70 -20.11 -11.67
N MET A 118 -18.74 -20.28 -12.51
CA MET A 118 -18.58 -20.70 -13.91
C MET A 118 -17.76 -19.69 -14.72
N VAL A 119 -18.01 -18.40 -14.56
CA VAL A 119 -17.26 -17.32 -15.21
C VAL A 119 -15.77 -17.38 -14.84
N ALA A 120 -15.44 -17.69 -13.58
CA ALA A 120 -14.06 -17.85 -13.14
C ALA A 120 -13.38 -19.07 -13.80
N ALA A 121 -14.08 -20.21 -13.93
CA ALA A 121 -13.57 -21.38 -14.61
C ALA A 121 -13.38 -21.12 -16.13
N ASP A 122 -14.35 -20.49 -16.78
CA ASP A 122 -14.28 -20.20 -18.21
C ASP A 122 -13.22 -19.14 -18.54
N TRP A 123 -12.95 -18.21 -17.62
CA TRP A 123 -11.83 -17.29 -17.76
C TRP A 123 -10.49 -18.03 -17.81
N LEU A 124 -10.27 -19.07 -16.99
CA LEU A 124 -9.07 -19.91 -17.07
C LEU A 124 -8.95 -20.60 -18.42
N ARG A 125 -10.08 -21.08 -18.97
CA ARG A 125 -10.14 -21.79 -20.24
C ARG A 125 -9.77 -20.94 -21.44
N THR A 126 -10.28 -19.71 -21.47
CA THR A 126 -10.18 -18.84 -22.65
C THR A 126 -8.88 -18.05 -22.74
N ARG A 127 -8.06 -18.02 -21.69
CA ARG A 127 -6.84 -17.21 -21.66
C ARG A 127 -5.64 -17.91 -22.29
N ARG A 128 -4.99 -17.22 -23.23
CA ARG A 128 -3.73 -17.69 -23.83
C ARG A 128 -2.55 -17.60 -22.85
N SER A 129 -2.60 -16.69 -21.89
CA SER A 129 -1.56 -16.48 -20.88
C SER A 129 -2.22 -16.22 -19.53
N LEU A 130 -1.90 -17.04 -18.57
CA LEU A 130 -2.35 -16.91 -17.19
C LEU A 130 -1.34 -16.10 -16.39
N PRO A 131 -1.77 -15.37 -15.33
CA PRO A 131 -0.84 -14.76 -14.38
C PRO A 131 -0.04 -15.84 -13.64
N ALA A 132 0.96 -15.45 -12.87
CA ALA A 132 1.65 -16.39 -12.00
C ALA A 132 0.67 -17.00 -10.98
N SER A 133 0.73 -18.33 -10.83
CA SER A 133 -0.03 -19.06 -9.82
C SER A 133 0.32 -18.58 -8.42
N PHE A 134 -0.64 -18.63 -7.52
CA PHE A 134 -0.41 -18.38 -6.10
C PHE A 134 0.50 -19.47 -5.53
N THR A 135 1.56 -19.05 -4.87
CA THR A 135 2.41 -19.93 -4.09
C THR A 135 2.45 -19.42 -2.65
N TRP A 136 2.38 -20.35 -1.70
CA TRP A 136 2.66 -20.03 -0.32
C TRP A 136 4.14 -19.66 -0.15
N ASP A 137 4.39 -18.42 0.24
CA ASP A 137 5.75 -17.94 0.44
C ASP A 137 5.93 -17.48 1.89
N ALA A 138 6.59 -18.31 2.67
CA ALA A 138 6.88 -18.03 4.07
C ALA A 138 7.84 -16.84 4.27
N GLY A 139 8.62 -16.46 3.26
CA GLY A 139 9.55 -15.33 3.31
C GLY A 139 8.86 -13.98 3.10
N TYR A 140 8.12 -13.83 2.01
CA TYR A 140 7.57 -12.53 1.61
C TYR A 140 6.17 -12.25 2.13
N LEU A 141 5.35 -13.29 2.32
CA LEU A 141 3.95 -13.08 2.70
C LEU A 141 3.78 -12.48 4.10
N PRO A 142 4.47 -12.95 5.16
CA PRO A 142 4.44 -12.28 6.46
C PRO A 142 4.89 -10.82 6.40
N LEU A 143 5.93 -10.54 5.62
CA LEU A 143 6.43 -9.18 5.41
C LEU A 143 5.39 -8.30 4.71
N ARG A 144 4.65 -8.86 3.75
CA ARG A 144 3.55 -8.18 3.04
C ARG A 144 2.41 -7.77 3.97
N PHE A 145 2.06 -8.62 4.93
CA PHE A 145 1.06 -8.25 5.95
C PHE A 145 1.52 -7.06 6.79
N LEU A 146 2.76 -7.09 7.29
CA LEU A 146 3.32 -6.01 8.09
C LEU A 146 3.42 -4.69 7.31
N THR A 147 3.93 -4.72 6.09
CA THR A 147 4.11 -3.53 5.26
C THR A 147 2.76 -2.94 4.81
N ARG A 148 1.76 -3.76 4.48
CA ARG A 148 0.42 -3.29 4.15
C ARG A 148 -0.30 -2.70 5.37
N TYR A 149 -0.15 -3.30 6.55
CA TYR A 149 -0.71 -2.72 7.76
C TYR A 149 0.00 -1.41 8.14
N ARG A 150 1.32 -1.33 7.95
CA ARG A 150 2.05 -0.07 8.10
C ARG A 150 1.53 1.02 7.16
N TYR A 151 1.29 0.69 5.89
CA TYR A 151 0.66 1.62 4.94
C TYR A 151 -0.69 2.14 5.48
N HIS A 152 -1.54 1.26 6.01
CA HIS A 152 -2.81 1.63 6.62
C HIS A 152 -2.62 2.59 7.81
N VAL A 153 -1.70 2.28 8.73
CA VAL A 153 -1.39 3.12 9.90
C VAL A 153 -0.89 4.51 9.48
N VAL A 154 0.05 4.59 8.54
CA VAL A 154 0.59 5.89 8.05
C VAL A 154 -0.49 6.74 7.38
N HIS A 155 -1.39 6.12 6.62
CA HIS A 155 -2.51 6.85 6.01
C HIS A 155 -3.53 7.35 7.05
N ASN A 156 -3.80 6.55 8.08
CA ASN A 156 -4.64 6.98 9.20
C ASN A 156 -3.98 8.14 9.96
N LEU A 157 -2.67 8.03 10.22
CA LEU A 157 -1.89 9.10 10.87
C LEU A 157 -1.95 10.40 10.08
N ALA A 158 -1.78 10.35 8.75
CA ALA A 158 -1.86 11.53 7.90
C ALA A 158 -3.26 12.17 7.92
N ARG A 159 -4.32 11.35 7.89
CA ARG A 159 -5.71 11.84 7.98
C ARG A 159 -6.00 12.48 9.34
N GLU A 160 -5.55 11.82 10.41
CA GLU A 160 -5.74 12.33 11.78
C GLU A 160 -4.98 13.65 12.00
N LYS A 161 -3.74 13.76 11.51
CA LYS A 161 -2.99 15.02 11.54
C LYS A 161 -3.70 16.12 10.75
N ALA A 162 -4.25 15.85 9.59
CA ALA A 162 -5.01 16.82 8.81
C ALA A 162 -6.28 17.27 9.53
N TYR A 163 -7.01 16.36 10.17
CA TYR A 163 -8.19 16.67 10.97
C TYR A 163 -7.82 17.52 12.19
N CYS A 164 -6.77 17.13 12.92
CA CYS A 164 -6.26 17.89 14.07
C CYS A 164 -5.89 19.33 13.68
N LEU A 165 -5.23 19.54 12.53
CA LEU A 165 -4.91 20.88 12.05
C LEU A 165 -6.16 21.72 11.74
N ALA A 166 -7.23 21.12 11.22
CA ALA A 166 -8.50 21.82 10.99
C ALA A 166 -9.14 22.26 12.32
N MET A 167 -9.10 21.40 13.33
CA MET A 167 -9.60 21.75 14.68
C MET A 167 -8.70 22.78 15.37
N LEU A 168 -7.40 22.69 15.16
CA LEU A 168 -6.44 23.66 15.68
C LEU A 168 -6.64 25.06 15.07
N TYR A 169 -7.00 25.13 13.79
CA TYR A 169 -7.37 26.39 13.15
C TYR A 169 -8.56 27.08 13.87
N LEU A 170 -9.55 26.31 14.28
CA LEU A 170 -10.69 26.84 15.04
C LEU A 170 -10.27 27.37 16.42
N LYS A 171 -9.36 26.68 17.12
CA LYS A 171 -8.87 27.10 18.43
C LYS A 171 -7.91 28.28 18.35
N ALA A 172 -7.00 28.29 17.34
CA ALA A 172 -5.91 29.25 17.21
C ALA A 172 -5.54 29.41 15.72
N SER A 173 -6.23 30.30 15.02
CA SER A 173 -6.13 30.45 13.56
C SER A 173 -4.71 30.74 13.06
N GLU A 174 -3.94 31.50 13.84
CA GLU A 174 -2.57 31.91 13.47
C GLU A 174 -1.52 30.83 13.79
N TYR A 175 -1.86 29.82 14.61
CA TYR A 175 -0.90 28.78 15.04
C TYR A 175 -0.35 27.93 13.89
N ILE A 176 -1.12 27.76 12.82
CA ILE A 176 -0.75 26.93 11.66
C ILE A 176 -0.23 27.74 10.47
N GLN A 177 -0.18 29.07 10.57
CA GLN A 177 0.35 29.93 9.51
C GLN A 177 1.86 29.79 9.42
N ALA A 178 2.38 29.48 8.23
CA ALA A 178 3.76 29.04 8.02
C ALA A 178 4.83 30.04 8.52
N ASP A 179 4.56 31.33 8.41
CA ASP A 179 5.44 32.42 8.83
C ASP A 179 5.33 32.78 10.33
N LYS A 180 4.25 32.34 10.99
CA LYS A 180 3.92 32.66 12.39
C LYS A 180 4.00 31.46 13.33
N GLN A 181 4.29 30.27 12.81
CA GLN A 181 4.31 29.05 13.61
C GLN A 181 5.24 29.17 14.82
N PRO A 182 4.75 28.96 16.05
CA PRO A 182 5.59 28.99 17.24
C PRO A 182 6.54 27.77 17.29
N PHE A 183 6.22 26.69 16.59
CA PHE A 183 7.03 25.47 16.55
C PHE A 183 7.15 24.94 15.13
N SER A 184 8.35 24.53 14.72
CA SER A 184 8.63 23.92 13.42
C SER A 184 7.91 22.56 13.26
N ASN A 185 7.66 21.85 14.36
CA ASN A 185 6.86 20.64 14.41
C ASN A 185 5.61 20.87 15.26
N LEU A 186 4.47 21.06 14.59
CA LEU A 186 3.17 21.28 15.24
C LEU A 186 2.69 20.09 16.07
N PHE A 187 3.21 18.91 15.84
CA PHE A 187 2.94 17.69 16.61
C PHE A 187 4.11 17.29 17.53
N GLY A 188 5.07 18.18 17.76
CA GLY A 188 6.18 17.98 18.68
C GLY A 188 5.75 18.07 20.14
N ALA A 189 6.63 17.65 21.06
CA ALA A 189 6.32 17.56 22.49
C ALA A 189 5.85 18.88 23.10
N ALA A 190 6.55 19.99 22.87
CA ALA A 190 6.20 21.30 23.39
C ALA A 190 4.86 21.81 22.80
N SER A 191 4.66 21.66 21.48
CA SER A 191 3.41 22.06 20.85
C SER A 191 2.22 21.26 21.42
N ARG A 192 2.36 19.94 21.57
CA ARG A 192 1.33 19.10 22.21
C ARG A 192 1.02 19.54 23.64
N ALA A 193 2.06 19.85 24.42
CA ALA A 193 1.88 20.32 25.79
C ALA A 193 1.09 21.64 25.82
N VAL A 194 1.46 22.62 24.98
CA VAL A 194 0.69 23.87 24.85
C VAL A 194 -0.76 23.62 24.52
N LEU A 195 -1.04 22.77 23.54
CA LEU A 195 -2.39 22.49 23.06
C LEU A 195 -3.26 21.71 24.08
N GLN A 196 -2.63 20.94 24.96
CA GLN A 196 -3.30 20.14 26.00
C GLN A 196 -3.46 20.91 27.31
N GLU A 197 -2.46 21.66 27.74
CA GLU A 197 -2.45 22.33 29.05
C GLU A 197 -3.20 23.68 29.03
N PHE A 198 -3.18 24.39 27.89
CA PHE A 198 -3.93 25.65 27.77
C PHE A 198 -5.26 25.43 27.05
N ALA A 199 -6.36 25.53 27.79
CA ALA A 199 -7.71 25.37 27.24
C ALA A 199 -8.09 26.52 26.28
N SER A 200 -7.60 27.72 26.52
CA SER A 200 -7.84 28.91 25.69
C SER A 200 -6.55 29.71 25.42
N LEU A 201 -6.60 30.54 24.39
CA LEU A 201 -5.51 31.48 24.07
C LEU A 201 -5.38 32.58 25.15
N ASP A 202 -6.47 32.89 25.88
CA ASP A 202 -6.43 33.86 26.94
C ASP A 202 -5.59 33.39 28.14
N GLN A 203 -5.58 32.06 28.40
CA GLN A 203 -4.69 31.47 29.41
C GLN A 203 -3.21 31.63 29.01
N VAL A 204 -2.89 31.48 27.72
CA VAL A 204 -1.53 31.75 27.20
C VAL A 204 -1.16 33.22 27.36
N ALA A 205 -2.07 34.12 27.03
CA ALA A 205 -1.87 35.57 27.13
C ALA A 205 -1.74 36.07 28.58
N ALA A 206 -2.37 35.39 29.51
CA ALA A 206 -2.33 35.74 30.94
C ALA A 206 -1.08 35.22 31.66
N LEU A 207 -0.33 34.28 31.09
CA LEU A 207 0.86 33.74 31.71
C LEU A 207 2.02 34.74 31.64
N PRO A 208 2.78 34.94 32.71
CA PRO A 208 4.00 35.75 32.66
C PRO A 208 4.95 35.21 31.58
N PHE A 209 5.56 36.13 30.83
CA PHE A 209 6.35 35.73 29.66
C PHE A 209 7.54 34.82 30.04
N ALA A 210 8.17 35.05 31.19
CA ALA A 210 9.27 34.20 31.68
C ALA A 210 8.81 32.77 31.98
N ASP A 211 7.62 32.62 32.57
CA ASP A 211 7.03 31.31 32.88
C ASP A 211 6.64 30.57 31.61
N LEU A 212 6.17 31.27 30.59
CA LEU A 212 5.88 30.69 29.27
C LEU A 212 7.16 30.16 28.58
N VAL A 213 8.25 30.94 28.66
CA VAL A 213 9.57 30.52 28.13
C VAL A 213 10.05 29.26 28.85
N GLU A 214 10.01 29.23 30.19
CA GLU A 214 10.41 28.07 30.98
C GLU A 214 9.53 26.84 30.68
N PHE A 215 8.23 27.03 30.58
CA PHE A 215 7.29 25.97 30.20
C PHE A 215 7.65 25.35 28.84
N ILE A 216 7.84 26.19 27.81
CA ILE A 216 8.17 25.73 26.46
C ILE A 216 9.50 25.00 26.46
N ASP A 217 10.53 25.51 27.12
CA ASP A 217 11.85 24.90 27.18
C ASP A 217 11.81 23.55 27.90
N ALA A 218 11.13 23.49 29.04
CA ALA A 218 10.96 22.24 29.80
C ALA A 218 10.23 21.17 29.00
N LYS A 219 9.08 21.51 28.38
CA LYS A 219 8.28 20.59 27.56
C LYS A 219 9.00 20.22 26.25
N GLY A 220 9.83 21.10 25.73
CA GLY A 220 10.73 20.86 24.61
C GLY A 220 11.97 20.03 24.94
N LYS A 221 12.12 19.61 26.21
CA LYS A 221 13.29 18.85 26.71
C LYS A 221 14.60 19.62 26.52
N ARG A 222 14.56 20.95 26.63
CA ARG A 222 15.71 21.87 26.45
C ARG A 222 16.42 21.71 25.10
N ARG A 223 15.63 21.48 24.04
CA ARG A 223 16.17 21.25 22.68
C ARG A 223 15.92 22.41 21.72
N PHE A 224 15.26 23.47 22.17
CA PHE A 224 15.07 24.65 21.34
C PHE A 224 16.33 25.50 21.31
N PRO A 225 16.77 25.96 20.13
CA PRO A 225 17.88 26.92 20.04
C PRO A 225 17.52 28.27 20.70
N ASP A 226 16.27 28.70 20.58
CA ASP A 226 15.74 29.93 21.18
C ASP A 226 14.28 29.72 21.65
N PRO A 227 14.09 29.25 22.89
CA PRO A 227 12.75 29.11 23.46
C PRO A 227 12.03 30.45 23.67
N THR A 228 12.80 31.57 23.76
CA THR A 228 12.23 32.91 23.86
C THR A 228 11.55 33.35 22.58
N ASP A 229 12.10 33.02 21.41
CA ASP A 229 11.45 33.27 20.12
C ASP A 229 10.18 32.44 19.96
N ASN A 230 10.20 31.15 20.39
CA ASN A 230 9.02 30.31 20.38
C ASN A 230 7.89 30.90 21.25
N ALA A 231 8.23 31.39 22.48
CA ALA A 231 7.27 32.04 23.39
C ALA A 231 6.70 33.34 22.79
N ARG A 232 7.59 34.18 22.19
CA ARG A 232 7.14 35.41 21.52
C ARG A 232 6.15 35.15 20.41
N LYS A 233 6.43 34.16 19.55
CA LYS A 233 5.52 33.73 18.48
C LYS A 233 4.22 33.20 19.04
N LEU A 234 4.25 32.44 20.14
CA LEU A 234 3.04 31.92 20.77
C LEU A 234 2.18 33.04 21.36
N CYS A 235 2.80 34.05 22.00
CA CYS A 235 2.08 35.25 22.45
C CYS A 235 1.45 36.00 21.27
N GLN A 236 2.16 36.14 20.15
CA GLN A 236 1.64 36.78 18.94
C GLN A 236 0.44 36.00 18.40
N VAL A 237 0.53 34.67 18.32
CA VAL A 237 -0.59 33.79 17.94
C VAL A 237 -1.77 34.00 18.87
N ALA A 238 -1.53 34.12 20.18
CA ALA A 238 -2.59 34.35 21.14
C ALA A 238 -3.26 35.73 20.98
N GLN A 239 -2.55 36.73 20.53
CA GLN A 239 -3.10 38.06 20.25
C GLN A 239 -3.87 38.13 18.94
N ASP A 240 -3.31 37.56 17.86
CA ASP A 240 -3.84 37.74 16.50
C ASP A 240 -4.93 36.73 16.11
N SER A 241 -5.07 35.61 16.84
CA SER A 241 -6.07 34.60 16.52
C SER A 241 -7.50 35.04 16.88
N TYR A 242 -8.44 34.60 16.07
CA TYR A 242 -9.87 34.71 16.41
C TYR A 242 -10.19 34.01 17.74
N ARG A 243 -11.20 34.51 18.44
CA ARG A 243 -11.70 33.89 19.68
C ARG A 243 -12.89 33.01 19.39
N LEU A 244 -12.83 31.75 19.86
CA LEU A 244 -13.96 30.84 19.82
C LEU A 244 -15.10 31.35 20.77
N PRO A 245 -16.36 31.23 20.35
CA PRO A 245 -17.49 31.36 21.27
C PRO A 245 -17.34 30.42 22.45
N ALA A 246 -17.72 30.90 23.67
CA ALA A 246 -17.55 30.12 24.89
C ALA A 246 -18.14 28.70 24.82
N ALA A 247 -19.30 28.55 24.17
CA ALA A 247 -19.97 27.25 24.00
C ALA A 247 -19.16 26.23 23.18
N LEU A 248 -18.20 26.67 22.33
CA LEU A 248 -17.39 25.81 21.50
C LEU A 248 -15.99 25.50 22.10
N GLN A 249 -15.55 26.22 23.12
CA GLN A 249 -14.21 26.07 23.70
C GLN A 249 -13.99 24.66 24.26
N ALA A 250 -14.86 24.20 25.16
CA ALA A 250 -14.73 22.88 25.78
C ALA A 250 -14.89 21.72 24.78
N PRO A 251 -15.86 21.68 23.86
CA PRO A 251 -15.96 20.66 22.83
C PRO A 251 -14.72 20.60 21.91
N ILE A 252 -14.21 21.74 21.43
CA ILE A 252 -13.04 21.76 20.55
C ILE A 252 -11.77 21.34 21.31
N GLN A 253 -11.62 21.74 22.57
CA GLN A 253 -10.51 21.28 23.41
C GLN A 253 -10.53 19.75 23.60
N LEU A 254 -11.69 19.17 23.87
CA LEU A 254 -11.85 17.72 23.99
C LEU A 254 -11.48 17.00 22.68
N VAL A 255 -11.99 17.48 21.54
CA VAL A 255 -11.70 16.89 20.22
C VAL A 255 -10.21 16.95 19.90
N LEU A 256 -9.54 18.09 20.17
CA LEU A 256 -8.11 18.23 19.99
C LEU A 256 -7.31 17.27 20.89
N ALA A 257 -7.70 17.13 22.16
CA ALA A 257 -7.03 16.22 23.09
C ALA A 257 -7.13 14.76 22.61
N LEU A 258 -8.32 14.32 22.20
CA LEU A 258 -8.55 12.97 21.68
C LEU A 258 -7.78 12.74 20.37
N SER A 259 -7.77 13.71 19.46
CA SER A 259 -7.02 13.64 18.20
C SER A 259 -5.51 13.54 18.45
N LEU A 260 -4.95 14.31 19.37
CA LEU A 260 -3.53 14.24 19.75
C LEU A 260 -3.17 12.90 20.40
N GLN A 261 -4.08 12.31 21.21
CA GLN A 261 -3.90 10.96 21.75
C GLN A 261 -3.88 9.91 20.62
N GLN A 262 -4.81 10.00 19.68
CA GLN A 262 -4.87 9.11 18.53
C GLN A 262 -3.59 9.20 17.65
N ILE A 263 -3.09 10.41 17.39
CA ILE A 263 -1.84 10.64 16.68
C ILE A 263 -0.68 9.96 17.42
N THR A 264 -0.61 10.10 18.74
CA THR A 264 0.44 9.47 19.57
C THR A 264 0.38 7.94 19.49
N ALA A 265 -0.82 7.36 19.55
CA ALA A 265 -1.02 5.92 19.42
C ALA A 265 -0.60 5.39 18.04
N LEU A 266 -0.98 6.10 16.97
CA LEU A 266 -0.61 5.73 15.60
C LEU A 266 0.91 5.85 15.35
N GLU A 267 1.57 6.86 15.88
CA GLU A 267 3.04 7.00 15.80
C GLU A 267 3.76 5.85 16.56
N ALA A 268 3.23 5.44 17.71
CA ALA A 268 3.76 4.28 18.45
C ALA A 268 3.56 2.96 17.67
N GLN A 269 2.39 2.78 17.04
CA GLN A 269 2.13 1.61 16.18
C GLN A 269 3.07 1.59 14.96
N GLU A 270 3.27 2.73 14.29
CA GLU A 270 4.21 2.84 13.18
C GLU A 270 5.63 2.44 13.60
N LYS A 271 6.11 2.93 14.73
CA LYS A 271 7.43 2.59 15.27
C LYS A 271 7.56 1.08 15.53
N ARG A 272 6.57 0.45 16.16
CA ARG A 272 6.56 -1.01 16.40
C ARG A 272 6.60 -1.80 15.10
N LEU A 273 5.83 -1.37 14.09
CA LEU A 273 5.83 -2.02 12.77
C LEU A 273 7.17 -1.85 12.07
N ASN A 274 7.80 -0.67 12.15
CA ASN A 274 9.12 -0.44 11.57
C ASN A 274 10.17 -1.39 12.19
N THR A 275 10.13 -1.61 13.51
CA THR A 275 11.02 -2.58 14.20
C THR A 275 10.76 -4.02 13.71
N ALA A 276 9.52 -4.48 13.72
CA ALA A 276 9.17 -5.84 13.28
C ALA A 276 9.50 -6.09 11.79
N ILE A 277 9.35 -5.07 10.94
CA ILE A 277 9.74 -5.12 9.53
C ILE A 277 11.25 -5.24 9.40
N ALA A 278 12.03 -4.44 10.15
CA ALA A 278 13.48 -4.47 10.09
C ALA A 278 14.04 -5.82 10.56
N GLU A 279 13.50 -6.39 11.63
CA GLU A 279 13.87 -7.73 12.13
C GLU A 279 13.67 -8.82 11.06
N ARG A 280 12.53 -8.81 10.37
CA ARG A 280 12.27 -9.78 9.30
C ARG A 280 13.13 -9.55 8.06
N MET A 281 13.42 -8.29 7.74
CA MET A 281 14.30 -7.95 6.61
C MET A 281 15.74 -8.42 6.81
N ALA A 282 16.22 -8.51 8.04
CA ALA A 282 17.56 -8.99 8.36
C ALA A 282 17.81 -10.43 7.87
N ALA A 283 16.76 -11.25 7.76
CA ALA A 283 16.83 -12.63 7.26
C ALA A 283 16.71 -12.73 5.72
N ILE A 284 16.42 -11.65 5.01
CA ILE A 284 16.22 -11.65 3.55
C ILE A 284 17.48 -11.09 2.87
N PRO A 285 18.23 -11.91 2.12
CA PRO A 285 19.41 -11.44 1.38
C PRO A 285 19.00 -10.42 0.31
N GLN A 286 19.48 -9.18 0.45
CA GLN A 286 19.19 -8.09 -0.48
C GLN A 286 20.27 -7.01 -0.39
N THR A 287 20.35 -6.14 -1.37
CA THR A 287 21.33 -5.04 -1.45
C THR A 287 20.67 -3.68 -1.63
N LEU A 288 19.36 -3.56 -1.47
CA LEU A 288 18.62 -2.32 -1.67
C LEU A 288 18.95 -1.26 -0.61
N ASP A 289 19.33 -1.68 0.59
CA ASP A 289 19.77 -0.83 1.69
C ASP A 289 21.10 -0.11 1.42
N THR A 290 21.84 -0.53 0.40
CA THR A 290 23.03 0.18 -0.05
C THR A 290 22.72 1.44 -0.87
N ILE A 291 21.47 1.63 -1.30
CA ILE A 291 21.03 2.85 -1.99
C ILE A 291 20.89 3.97 -0.94
N PRO A 292 21.58 5.13 -1.11
CA PRO A 292 21.47 6.23 -0.17
C PRO A 292 20.02 6.68 0.06
N GLY A 293 19.58 6.72 1.31
CA GLY A 293 18.20 7.06 1.68
C GLY A 293 17.17 5.92 1.56
N PHE A 294 17.61 4.71 1.19
CA PHE A 294 16.73 3.56 1.02
C PHE A 294 16.73 2.69 2.28
N GLY A 295 15.87 3.04 3.22
CA GLY A 295 15.80 2.32 4.50
C GLY A 295 15.15 0.93 4.41
N PRO A 296 15.28 0.09 5.45
CA PRO A 296 14.77 -1.28 5.47
C PRO A 296 13.26 -1.38 5.25
N VAL A 297 12.50 -0.38 5.67
CA VAL A 297 11.03 -0.33 5.49
C VAL A 297 10.65 -0.19 4.01
N PHE A 298 11.40 0.61 3.24
CA PHE A 298 11.15 0.77 1.80
C PHE A 298 11.55 -0.50 1.04
N ALA A 299 12.70 -1.08 1.39
CA ALA A 299 13.15 -2.35 0.85
C ALA A 299 12.11 -3.45 1.11
N ALA A 300 11.64 -3.55 2.35
CA ALA A 300 10.61 -4.51 2.75
C ALA A 300 9.32 -4.37 1.96
N GLY A 301 8.79 -3.14 1.85
CA GLY A 301 7.54 -2.89 1.14
C GLY A 301 7.63 -3.23 -0.34
N ILE A 302 8.77 -2.95 -0.96
CA ILE A 302 9.00 -3.25 -2.38
C ILE A 302 9.20 -4.76 -2.58
N ILE A 303 10.08 -5.40 -1.81
CA ILE A 303 10.38 -6.83 -1.92
C ILE A 303 9.12 -7.66 -1.62
N ALA A 304 8.37 -7.32 -0.57
CA ALA A 304 7.16 -8.05 -0.19
C ALA A 304 6.07 -8.01 -1.27
N GLU A 305 5.93 -6.89 -1.99
CA GLU A 305 4.92 -6.76 -3.05
C GLU A 305 5.37 -7.36 -4.38
N ILE A 306 6.66 -7.31 -4.70
CA ILE A 306 7.21 -7.97 -5.88
C ILE A 306 7.20 -9.49 -5.66
N GLY A 307 7.65 -9.97 -4.49
CA GLY A 307 7.89 -11.39 -4.24
C GLY A 307 9.00 -11.92 -5.15
N ASP A 308 8.79 -13.09 -5.72
CA ASP A 308 9.73 -13.67 -6.69
C ASP A 308 9.76 -12.86 -8.01
N LEU A 309 10.95 -12.46 -8.42
CA LEU A 309 11.19 -11.76 -9.71
C LEU A 309 10.82 -12.61 -10.92
N ALA A 310 10.87 -13.95 -10.81
CA ALA A 310 10.47 -14.86 -11.87
C ALA A 310 9.02 -14.64 -12.33
N ARG A 311 8.14 -14.19 -11.44
CA ARG A 311 6.74 -13.80 -11.78
C ARG A 311 6.64 -12.73 -12.85
N PHE A 312 7.70 -11.97 -13.04
CA PHE A 312 7.77 -10.84 -13.97
C PHE A 312 8.83 -11.06 -15.05
N ASP A 313 9.41 -12.27 -15.16
CA ASP A 313 10.56 -12.58 -16.04
C ASP A 313 11.74 -11.62 -15.78
N ALA A 314 11.90 -11.12 -14.57
CA ALA A 314 12.82 -10.06 -14.17
C ALA A 314 12.71 -8.77 -15.04
N ASP A 315 11.58 -8.57 -15.73
CA ASP A 315 11.33 -7.42 -16.59
C ASP A 315 10.88 -6.19 -15.79
N GLU A 316 11.69 -5.14 -15.82
CA GLU A 316 11.41 -3.87 -15.15
C GLU A 316 10.11 -3.19 -15.66
N ALA A 317 9.74 -3.41 -16.93
CA ALA A 317 8.54 -2.82 -17.50
C ALA A 317 7.26 -3.49 -16.96
N LYS A 318 7.31 -4.81 -16.76
CA LYS A 318 6.23 -5.58 -16.13
C LYS A 318 6.04 -5.17 -14.68
N ILE A 319 7.12 -5.02 -13.91
CA ILE A 319 7.08 -4.56 -12.51
C ILE A 319 6.57 -3.13 -12.42
N ALA A 320 7.02 -2.23 -13.30
CA ALA A 320 6.51 -0.86 -13.34
C ALA A 320 5.02 -0.80 -13.68
N LYS A 321 4.56 -1.62 -14.62
CA LYS A 321 3.13 -1.74 -14.94
C LYS A 321 2.35 -2.30 -13.76
N TYR A 322 2.89 -3.29 -13.06
CA TYR A 322 2.30 -3.84 -11.85
C TYR A 322 2.23 -2.81 -10.72
N ALA A 323 3.23 -1.95 -10.55
CA ALA A 323 3.20 -0.81 -9.62
C ALA A 323 2.26 0.32 -10.08
N GLY A 324 1.74 0.26 -11.30
CA GLY A 324 0.88 1.30 -11.87
C GLY A 324 1.65 2.50 -12.44
N PHE A 325 2.96 2.37 -12.69
CA PHE A 325 3.77 3.35 -13.41
C PHE A 325 3.69 3.13 -14.91
N HIS A 326 2.49 3.20 -15.45
CA HIS A 326 2.18 3.00 -16.86
C HIS A 326 1.28 4.13 -17.33
N TRP A 327 1.67 4.73 -18.45
CA TRP A 327 0.89 5.77 -19.14
C TRP A 327 0.16 5.14 -20.32
N ARG A 328 -1.14 5.38 -20.40
CA ARG A 328 -1.95 4.89 -21.53
C ARG A 328 -1.66 5.73 -22.75
N ARG A 329 -1.34 5.08 -23.87
CA ARG A 329 -1.31 5.73 -25.18
C ARG A 329 -2.72 5.78 -25.72
N HIS A 330 -3.10 6.92 -26.26
CA HIS A 330 -4.32 7.10 -27.04
C HIS A 330 -3.89 7.41 -28.46
N GLN A 331 -3.93 6.40 -29.31
CA GLN A 331 -3.64 6.51 -30.74
C GLN A 331 -4.86 6.04 -31.53
N SER A 332 -5.27 6.81 -32.53
CA SER A 332 -6.31 6.45 -33.48
C SER A 332 -5.86 6.93 -34.85
N ALA A 333 -5.55 6.04 -35.76
CA ALA A 333 -5.01 6.34 -37.09
C ALA A 333 -3.82 7.31 -37.04
N ALA A 334 -3.96 8.52 -37.57
CA ALA A 334 -2.92 9.56 -37.56
C ALA A 334 -2.92 10.43 -36.27
N PHE A 335 -3.87 10.20 -35.33
CA PHE A 335 -3.96 10.97 -34.08
C PHE A 335 -3.18 10.29 -32.97
N GLU A 336 -2.25 11.01 -32.36
CA GLU A 336 -1.58 10.63 -31.10
C GLU A 336 -1.83 11.74 -30.08
N ALA A 337 -2.44 11.39 -28.95
CA ALA A 337 -2.69 12.36 -27.89
C ALA A 337 -1.37 12.86 -27.28
N GLU A 338 -1.20 14.17 -27.21
CA GLU A 338 -0.03 14.82 -26.58
C GLU A 338 0.05 14.52 -25.10
N ASP A 339 -1.10 14.45 -24.42
CA ASP A 339 -1.19 14.16 -22.99
C ASP A 339 -1.49 12.70 -22.71
N THR A 340 -0.61 12.05 -21.96
CA THR A 340 -0.81 10.69 -21.49
C THR A 340 -1.05 10.69 -19.98
N TYR A 341 -2.13 10.04 -19.54
CA TYR A 341 -2.46 9.95 -18.12
C TYR A 341 -1.90 8.69 -17.48
N LEU A 342 -1.42 8.84 -16.25
CA LEU A 342 -0.96 7.69 -15.43
C LEU A 342 -2.14 6.75 -15.19
N SER A 343 -1.94 5.48 -15.50
CA SER A 343 -2.93 4.44 -15.19
C SER A 343 -3.15 4.34 -13.68
N ARG A 344 -4.43 4.37 -13.25
CA ARG A 344 -4.78 4.11 -11.84
C ARG A 344 -4.81 2.61 -11.50
N ALA A 345 -4.66 1.75 -12.51
CA ALA A 345 -4.54 0.30 -12.32
C ALA A 345 -3.14 -0.05 -11.75
N GLY A 346 -3.05 -1.18 -11.07
CA GLY A 346 -1.82 -1.70 -10.49
C GLY A 346 -1.87 -1.79 -8.96
N ASN A 347 -0.77 -2.26 -8.39
CA ASN A 347 -0.63 -2.46 -6.96
C ASN A 347 -0.38 -1.12 -6.25
N PRO A 348 -1.33 -0.62 -5.42
CA PRO A 348 -1.19 0.68 -4.76
C PRO A 348 -0.11 0.68 -3.67
N TYR A 349 0.15 -0.47 -3.03
CA TYR A 349 1.17 -0.60 -2.00
C TYR A 349 2.56 -0.50 -2.60
N LEU A 350 2.82 -1.23 -3.69
CA LEU A 350 4.10 -1.17 -4.39
C LEU A 350 4.38 0.24 -4.93
N ARG A 351 3.37 0.89 -5.50
CA ARG A 351 3.46 2.28 -5.95
C ARG A 351 3.81 3.22 -4.81
N TYR A 352 3.15 3.09 -3.66
CA TYR A 352 3.43 3.89 -2.47
C TYR A 352 4.88 3.74 -2.04
N TYR A 353 5.36 2.51 -1.85
CA TYR A 353 6.72 2.28 -1.38
C TYR A 353 7.77 2.78 -2.38
N PHE A 354 7.54 2.65 -3.68
CA PHE A 354 8.44 3.25 -4.69
C PHE A 354 8.42 4.79 -4.65
N CYS A 355 7.27 5.42 -4.45
CA CYS A 355 7.19 6.87 -4.37
C CYS A 355 7.88 7.42 -3.12
N GLU A 356 7.67 6.79 -1.96
CA GLU A 356 8.34 7.17 -0.71
C GLU A 356 9.86 6.95 -0.79
N ALA A 357 10.29 5.80 -1.30
CA ALA A 357 11.71 5.53 -1.55
C ALA A 357 12.32 6.55 -2.52
N ALA A 358 11.64 6.89 -3.61
CA ALA A 358 12.11 7.90 -4.57
C ALA A 358 12.23 9.29 -3.94
N ASN A 359 11.31 9.63 -3.03
CA ASN A 359 11.38 10.89 -2.29
C ASN A 359 12.57 10.92 -1.32
N ALA A 360 12.90 9.81 -0.67
CA ALA A 360 14.07 9.71 0.18
C ALA A 360 15.39 9.72 -0.65
N VAL A 361 15.47 8.87 -1.67
CA VAL A 361 16.68 8.73 -2.51
C VAL A 361 17.07 10.04 -3.18
N ARG A 362 16.12 10.86 -3.68
CA ARG A 362 16.44 12.16 -4.27
C ARG A 362 17.09 13.16 -3.30
N MET A 363 16.98 12.95 -2.00
CA MET A 363 17.61 13.80 -0.99
C MET A 363 19.05 13.35 -0.66
N HIS A 364 19.40 12.11 -0.99
CA HIS A 364 20.67 11.50 -0.60
C HIS A 364 21.54 11.06 -1.79
N ASP A 365 21.00 11.05 -3.02
CA ASP A 365 21.73 10.70 -4.24
C ASP A 365 21.68 11.82 -5.28
N LEU A 366 22.84 12.32 -5.69
CA LEU A 366 22.96 13.47 -6.57
C LEU A 366 22.35 13.24 -7.96
N ALA A 367 22.46 12.01 -8.51
CA ALA A 367 21.92 11.67 -9.83
C ALA A 367 20.38 11.61 -9.81
N TYR A 368 19.80 11.20 -8.69
CA TYR A 368 18.35 11.20 -8.49
C TYR A 368 17.82 12.60 -8.16
N ALA A 369 18.59 13.41 -7.38
CA ALA A 369 18.29 14.82 -7.14
C ALA A 369 18.24 15.64 -8.44
N ALA A 370 19.25 15.48 -9.29
CA ALA A 370 19.33 16.16 -10.59
C ALA A 370 18.17 15.73 -11.51
N PHE A 371 17.87 14.42 -11.58
CA PHE A 371 16.73 13.92 -12.36
C PHE A 371 15.40 14.47 -11.87
N TYR A 372 15.16 14.44 -10.57
CA TYR A 372 13.94 15.00 -9.96
C TYR A 372 13.79 16.49 -10.28
N THR A 373 14.86 17.29 -10.07
CA THR A 373 14.86 18.74 -10.35
C THR A 373 14.57 19.03 -11.82
N LYS A 374 15.18 18.27 -12.75
CA LYS A 374 14.89 18.36 -14.18
C LYS A 374 13.40 18.14 -14.43
N LYS A 375 12.80 17.08 -13.84
CA LYS A 375 11.40 16.73 -14.04
C LYS A 375 10.41 17.73 -13.41
N CYS A 376 10.81 18.41 -12.34
CA CYS A 376 10.02 19.51 -11.77
C CYS A 376 9.96 20.71 -12.72
N ARG A 377 11.07 21.06 -13.39
CA ARG A 377 11.17 22.22 -14.28
C ARG A 377 10.39 22.05 -15.60
N GLU A 378 10.06 20.80 -15.98
CA GLU A 378 9.34 20.51 -17.24
C GLU A 378 7.87 20.95 -17.20
N VAL A 379 7.26 21.17 -16.03
CA VAL A 379 5.85 21.54 -15.89
C VAL A 379 5.63 22.54 -14.78
N ARG A 380 4.61 23.41 -14.95
CA ARG A 380 4.25 24.42 -13.94
C ARG A 380 3.29 23.87 -12.88
N LYS A 381 2.33 23.03 -13.29
CA LYS A 381 1.30 22.47 -12.37
C LYS A 381 1.69 21.07 -11.92
N HIS A 382 1.46 20.78 -10.64
CA HIS A 382 1.74 19.47 -10.01
C HIS A 382 3.17 18.96 -10.21
N ALA A 383 4.14 19.86 -10.37
CA ALA A 383 5.54 19.54 -10.68
C ALA A 383 6.14 18.51 -9.71
N HIS A 384 5.97 18.72 -8.40
CA HIS A 384 6.47 17.80 -7.37
C HIS A 384 5.90 16.38 -7.53
N LYS A 385 4.56 16.24 -7.59
CA LYS A 385 3.89 14.93 -7.68
C LYS A 385 4.31 14.17 -8.94
N ARG A 386 4.36 14.88 -10.08
CA ARG A 386 4.81 14.31 -11.36
C ARG A 386 6.27 13.86 -11.29
N ALA A 387 7.15 14.70 -10.77
CA ALA A 387 8.57 14.41 -10.68
C ALA A 387 8.85 13.21 -9.75
N ILE A 388 8.15 13.08 -8.61
CA ILE A 388 8.26 11.91 -7.73
C ILE A 388 7.86 10.63 -8.47
N VAL A 389 6.73 10.62 -9.18
CA VAL A 389 6.27 9.43 -9.93
C VAL A 389 7.27 9.02 -11.00
N LEU A 390 7.84 9.97 -11.74
CA LEU A 390 8.86 9.70 -12.76
C LEU A 390 10.18 9.22 -12.14
N THR A 391 10.55 9.76 -10.98
CA THR A 391 11.73 9.32 -10.22
C THR A 391 11.52 7.90 -9.67
N ALA A 392 10.32 7.59 -9.16
CA ALA A 392 9.92 6.25 -8.76
C ALA A 392 10.00 5.25 -9.93
N ARG A 393 9.50 5.63 -11.13
CA ARG A 393 9.63 4.79 -12.33
C ARG A 393 11.10 4.52 -12.72
N LYS A 394 11.97 5.53 -12.57
CA LYS A 394 13.43 5.35 -12.77
C LYS A 394 14.01 4.42 -11.70
N LEU A 395 13.54 4.53 -10.45
CA LEU A 395 14.01 3.72 -9.33
C LEU A 395 13.64 2.23 -9.50
N VAL A 396 12.49 1.90 -10.13
CA VAL A 396 12.12 0.51 -10.46
C VAL A 396 13.25 -0.20 -11.22
N ARG A 397 13.84 0.45 -12.23
CA ARG A 397 14.95 -0.10 -13.01
C ARG A 397 16.16 -0.43 -12.14
N LEU A 398 16.53 0.47 -11.24
CA LEU A 398 17.63 0.24 -10.31
C LEU A 398 17.35 -0.91 -9.37
N VAL A 399 16.16 -0.95 -8.77
CA VAL A 399 15.76 -2.00 -7.83
C VAL A 399 15.78 -3.37 -8.50
N VAL A 400 15.20 -3.52 -9.69
CA VAL A 400 15.22 -4.79 -10.44
C VAL A 400 16.65 -5.23 -10.71
N ARG A 401 17.51 -4.30 -11.16
CA ARG A 401 18.93 -4.61 -11.40
C ARG A 401 19.63 -5.13 -10.14
N LEU A 402 19.47 -4.47 -8.99
CA LEU A 402 20.12 -4.86 -7.75
C LEU A 402 19.59 -6.20 -7.21
N LEU A 403 18.29 -6.44 -7.29
CA LEU A 403 17.68 -7.70 -6.88
C LEU A 403 18.14 -8.87 -7.78
N THR A 404 18.36 -8.62 -9.08
CA THR A 404 18.83 -9.62 -10.02
C THR A 404 20.33 -9.88 -9.87
N SER A 405 21.14 -8.82 -9.80
CA SER A 405 22.61 -8.94 -9.76
C SER A 405 23.15 -9.26 -8.37
N ARG A 406 22.38 -8.96 -7.31
CA ARG A 406 22.80 -9.05 -5.89
C ARG A 406 24.07 -8.23 -5.57
N GLN A 407 24.39 -7.24 -6.42
CA GLN A 407 25.54 -6.36 -6.22
C GLN A 407 25.12 -5.10 -5.45
N PRO A 408 25.97 -4.55 -4.58
CA PRO A 408 25.72 -3.26 -3.92
C PRO A 408 25.54 -2.12 -4.94
N TYR A 409 24.77 -1.13 -4.55
CA TYR A 409 24.61 0.10 -5.34
C TYR A 409 25.95 0.85 -5.46
N GLN A 410 26.30 1.23 -6.67
CA GLN A 410 27.42 2.09 -6.95
C GLN A 410 26.90 3.41 -7.53
N PRO A 411 27.07 4.55 -6.83
CA PRO A 411 26.73 5.84 -7.38
C PRO A 411 27.44 6.09 -8.71
N ARG A 412 26.72 6.58 -9.70
CA ARG A 412 27.39 7.05 -10.92
C ARG A 412 28.34 8.17 -10.55
N ARG A 413 29.63 7.99 -10.80
CA ARG A 413 30.58 9.11 -10.76
C ARG A 413 30.01 10.18 -11.67
N SER A 414 29.79 11.38 -11.13
CA SER A 414 29.54 12.55 -11.96
C SER A 414 30.75 12.64 -12.89
N ALA A 415 30.51 12.51 -14.20
CA ALA A 415 31.51 12.99 -15.14
C ALA A 415 31.72 14.46 -14.80
N THR A 416 32.82 14.75 -14.17
CA THR A 416 33.34 16.11 -14.02
C THR A 416 33.46 16.66 -15.42
N ALA A 417 32.53 17.56 -15.77
CA ALA A 417 32.68 18.44 -16.93
C ALA A 417 33.51 19.62 -16.52
#